data_e5eb650f02f87bf95189a7f5fda8c2a3
#
_entry.id   e5eb650f02f87bf95189a7f5fda8c2a3
#
_cell.length_a   1.000
_cell.length_b   1.000
_cell.length_c   1.000
_cell.angle_alpha   90.00
_cell.angle_beta   90.00
_cell.angle_gamma   90.00
#
_symmetry.space_group_name_H-M   'P 1'
#
loop_
_entity.id
_entity.type
_entity.pdbx_description
1 polymer ?
#
loop_
_entity_poly.entity_id
_entity_poly.type
_entity_poly.pdbx_seq_one_letter_code
_entity_poly.pdbx_strand_id
1 'polypeptide(L)'
;MPGTEEVQTEVYEREKRAAQIQGHIFEYKFCALVFVRMKNKGHKFKLASNVKGHGDFDDVFVEYTDENSRKLHIFMQLKSKVSHTISMQQLLANEGQFSLSKFYESYIKIEEKFNCSGEGIKLEGSIDESLFIIYTTADVEQRLKSYNLIDFSQAEFLMTGGSVLQFNEEEHPAIYEKLQNLPKHREFLSRLRICYSQAGEMGMDRHIKSELQQIMKLSDSEMDITYMCFIDIMKEWWQHEKFVLKDTNSRENDPLRKTSEKIGPIRSSIREK
;
A
#
# COMPACT_ATOMS: atom_id res chain seq x y z
N MET A 1 -5.31 43.43 21.73
CA MET A 1 -4.22 42.63 21.19
C MET A 1 -4.78 41.59 20.22
N PRO A 2 -4.68 41.80 18.91
CA PRO A 2 -4.97 40.75 17.94
C PRO A 2 -3.65 40.04 17.59
N GLY A 3 -3.44 38.81 17.92
CA GLY A 3 -2.18 38.15 17.56
C GLY A 3 -2.05 36.67 17.85
N THR A 4 -2.87 36.13 18.74
CA THR A 4 -2.69 34.73 19.15
C THR A 4 -3.49 33.72 18.31
N GLU A 5 -4.67 34.08 17.84
CA GLU A 5 -5.51 33.17 17.01
C GLU A 5 -4.99 33.02 15.58
N GLU A 6 -4.52 34.10 14.92
CA GLU A 6 -3.95 34.00 13.58
C GLU A 6 -2.67 33.16 13.53
N VAL A 7 -1.78 33.30 14.52
CA VAL A 7 -0.53 32.52 14.60
C VAL A 7 -0.83 31.03 14.85
N GLN A 8 -1.80 30.71 15.70
CA GLN A 8 -2.20 29.32 15.95
C GLN A 8 -2.83 28.68 14.70
N THR A 9 -3.63 29.41 13.95
CA THR A 9 -4.24 28.92 12.70
C THR A 9 -3.19 28.66 11.62
N GLU A 10 -2.18 29.56 11.46
CA GLU A 10 -1.08 29.35 10.51
C GLU A 10 -0.19 28.15 10.88
N VAL A 11 0.11 27.94 12.15
CA VAL A 11 0.90 26.80 12.62
C VAL A 11 0.14 25.50 12.36
N TYR A 12 -1.14 25.42 12.67
CA TYR A 12 -1.99 24.27 12.41
C TYR A 12 -2.06 23.91 10.91
N GLU A 13 -2.22 24.90 10.04
CA GLU A 13 -2.25 24.69 8.58
C GLU A 13 -0.89 24.20 8.03
N ARG A 14 0.23 24.69 8.58
CA ARG A 14 1.57 24.20 8.21
C ARG A 14 1.79 22.75 8.64
N GLU A 15 1.38 22.37 9.84
CA GLU A 15 1.50 20.99 10.33
C GLU A 15 0.62 20.04 9.52
N LYS A 16 -0.59 20.43 9.17
CA LYS A 16 -1.50 19.67 8.34
C LYS A 16 -0.93 19.43 6.93
N ARG A 17 -0.36 20.48 6.30
CA ARG A 17 0.30 20.36 5.00
C ARG A 17 1.53 19.45 5.06
N ALA A 18 2.36 19.58 6.11
CA ALA A 18 3.52 18.73 6.30
C ALA A 18 3.12 17.25 6.45
N ALA A 19 2.09 16.95 7.25
CA ALA A 19 1.58 15.60 7.42
C ALA A 19 1.01 15.03 6.10
N GLN A 20 0.35 15.85 5.30
CA GLN A 20 -0.16 15.45 3.98
C GLN A 20 0.98 15.12 3.00
N ILE A 21 2.01 15.97 2.95
CA ILE A 21 3.19 15.73 2.11
C ILE A 21 3.89 14.43 2.50
N GLN A 22 4.06 14.17 3.81
CA GLN A 22 4.64 12.91 4.29
C GLN A 22 3.79 11.70 3.93
N GLY A 23 2.46 11.81 3.99
CA GLY A 23 1.55 10.76 3.52
C GLY A 23 1.81 10.41 2.04
N HIS A 24 1.86 11.41 1.18
CA HIS A 24 2.12 11.23 -0.24
C HIS A 24 3.51 10.64 -0.53
N ILE A 25 4.55 11.05 0.23
CA ILE A 25 5.89 10.45 0.12
C ILE A 25 5.84 8.97 0.46
N PHE A 26 5.14 8.62 1.51
CA PHE A 26 4.98 7.22 1.92
C PHE A 26 4.27 6.39 0.85
N GLU A 27 3.19 6.90 0.26
CA GLU A 27 2.41 6.24 -0.78
C GLU A 27 3.22 5.94 -2.03
N TYR A 28 3.90 6.95 -2.65
CA TYR A 28 4.65 6.67 -3.87
C TYR A 28 5.88 5.78 -3.62
N LYS A 29 6.53 5.88 -2.45
CA LYS A 29 7.62 4.98 -2.07
C LYS A 29 7.11 3.55 -1.88
N PHE A 30 5.93 3.38 -1.28
CA PHE A 30 5.32 2.07 -1.16
C PHE A 30 4.99 1.48 -2.54
N CYS A 31 4.41 2.26 -3.45
CA CYS A 31 4.20 1.84 -4.83
C CYS A 31 5.52 1.45 -5.52
N ALA A 32 6.59 2.21 -5.29
CA ALA A 32 7.93 1.90 -5.81
C ALA A 32 8.44 0.55 -5.29
N LEU A 33 8.29 0.28 -3.99
CA LEU A 33 8.66 -1.01 -3.38
C LEU A 33 7.87 -2.17 -3.98
N VAL A 34 6.55 -2.03 -4.04
CA VAL A 34 5.67 -3.06 -4.63
C VAL A 34 6.08 -3.34 -6.08
N PHE A 35 6.28 -2.30 -6.89
CA PHE A 35 6.69 -2.43 -8.28
C PHE A 35 7.99 -3.24 -8.44
N VAL A 36 9.04 -2.86 -7.69
CA VAL A 36 10.34 -3.56 -7.82
C VAL A 36 10.25 -5.00 -7.35
N ARG A 37 9.53 -5.28 -6.27
CA ARG A 37 9.33 -6.65 -5.76
C ARG A 37 8.55 -7.53 -6.72
N MET A 38 7.49 -7.00 -7.31
CA MET A 38 6.73 -7.74 -8.33
C MET A 38 7.59 -8.07 -9.55
N LYS A 39 8.44 -7.13 -9.97
CA LYS A 39 9.42 -7.35 -11.04
C LYS A 39 10.46 -8.39 -10.66
N ASN A 40 11.01 -8.34 -9.43
CA ASN A 40 11.98 -9.33 -8.94
C ASN A 40 11.39 -10.75 -8.91
N LYS A 41 10.10 -10.87 -8.54
CA LYS A 41 9.39 -12.16 -8.55
C LYS A 41 8.96 -12.64 -9.94
N GLY A 42 9.10 -11.80 -10.97
CA GLY A 42 8.66 -12.13 -12.33
C GLY A 42 7.14 -12.24 -12.49
N HIS A 43 6.36 -11.65 -11.58
CA HIS A 43 4.91 -11.67 -11.67
C HIS A 43 4.40 -10.78 -12.81
N LYS A 44 3.32 -11.25 -13.47
CA LYS A 44 2.51 -10.39 -14.33
C LYS A 44 1.54 -9.61 -13.44
N PHE A 45 1.60 -8.28 -13.48
CA PHE A 45 0.82 -7.45 -12.58
C PHE A 45 0.32 -6.14 -13.20
N LYS A 46 -0.67 -5.55 -12.54
CA LYS A 46 -1.08 -4.15 -12.69
C LYS A 46 -0.95 -3.48 -11.33
N LEU A 47 -0.36 -2.31 -11.28
CA LEU A 47 -0.25 -1.48 -10.08
C LEU A 47 -0.89 -0.12 -10.38
N ALA A 48 -1.77 0.32 -9.51
CA ALA A 48 -2.38 1.64 -9.57
C ALA A 48 -2.44 2.27 -8.17
N SER A 49 -2.51 3.59 -8.12
CA SER A 49 -2.70 4.35 -6.89
C SER A 49 -3.86 5.32 -7.03
N ASN A 50 -4.43 5.76 -5.90
CA ASN A 50 -5.53 6.72 -5.82
C ASN A 50 -6.73 6.33 -6.71
N VAL A 51 -7.16 5.07 -6.62
CA VAL A 51 -8.18 4.51 -7.52
C VAL A 51 -9.57 4.96 -7.10
N LYS A 52 -10.16 5.85 -7.87
CA LYS A 52 -11.51 6.40 -7.61
C LYS A 52 -12.57 5.30 -7.44
N GLY A 53 -13.36 5.44 -6.38
CA GLY A 53 -14.48 4.56 -6.08
C GLY A 53 -14.11 3.26 -5.35
N HIS A 54 -12.88 3.16 -4.82
CA HIS A 54 -12.50 2.07 -3.90
C HIS A 54 -12.72 2.44 -2.42
N GLY A 55 -13.31 3.63 -2.14
CA GLY A 55 -13.51 4.12 -0.78
C GLY A 55 -12.18 4.31 -0.06
N ASP A 56 -12.09 3.82 1.18
CA ASP A 56 -10.87 3.92 1.99
C ASP A 56 -9.78 2.90 1.58
N PHE A 57 -9.96 2.09 0.52
CA PHE A 57 -8.94 1.20 -0.04
C PHE A 57 -8.41 1.70 -1.38
N ASP A 58 -8.24 3.00 -1.54
CA ASP A 58 -7.89 3.65 -2.79
C ASP A 58 -6.41 3.98 -2.96
N ASP A 59 -5.60 3.95 -1.88
CA ASP A 59 -4.20 4.36 -1.93
C ASP A 59 -3.37 3.48 -2.88
N VAL A 60 -3.53 2.14 -2.82
CA VAL A 60 -2.82 1.21 -3.70
C VAL A 60 -3.71 0.05 -4.11
N PHE A 61 -3.71 -0.23 -5.39
CA PHE A 61 -4.35 -1.40 -5.99
C PHE A 61 -3.31 -2.23 -6.74
N VAL A 62 -3.29 -3.54 -6.48
CA VAL A 62 -2.47 -4.51 -7.20
C VAL A 62 -3.35 -5.62 -7.74
N GLU A 63 -3.29 -5.85 -9.04
CA GLU A 63 -3.80 -7.07 -9.67
C GLU A 63 -2.60 -7.88 -10.15
N TYR A 64 -2.52 -9.15 -9.82
CA TYR A 64 -1.46 -10.00 -10.35
C TYR A 64 -1.97 -11.43 -10.59
N THR A 65 -1.22 -12.17 -11.41
CA THR A 65 -1.50 -13.57 -11.69
C THR A 65 -0.50 -14.42 -10.90
N ASP A 66 -1.01 -15.34 -10.08
CA ASP A 66 -0.19 -16.29 -9.33
C ASP A 66 0.34 -17.42 -10.21
N GLU A 67 1.12 -18.33 -9.63
CA GLU A 67 1.69 -19.49 -10.32
C GLU A 67 0.63 -20.47 -10.84
N ASN A 68 -0.57 -20.44 -10.25
CA ASN A 68 -1.71 -21.25 -10.65
C ASN A 68 -2.61 -20.56 -11.71
N SER A 69 -2.16 -19.45 -12.28
CA SER A 69 -2.90 -18.61 -13.22
C SER A 69 -4.17 -17.98 -12.65
N ARG A 70 -4.31 -17.88 -11.33
CA ARG A 70 -5.42 -17.18 -10.69
C ARG A 70 -5.11 -15.70 -10.64
N LYS A 71 -6.12 -14.87 -10.93
CA LYS A 71 -6.02 -13.41 -10.75
C LYS A 71 -6.35 -13.06 -9.32
N LEU A 72 -5.40 -12.43 -8.66
CA LEU A 72 -5.50 -11.95 -7.28
C LEU A 72 -5.56 -10.44 -7.26
N HIS A 73 -6.43 -9.88 -6.45
CA HIS A 73 -6.60 -8.44 -6.27
C HIS A 73 -6.27 -8.04 -4.84
N ILE A 74 -5.46 -7.02 -4.69
CA ILE A 74 -5.11 -6.46 -3.39
C ILE A 74 -5.51 -5.00 -3.38
N PHE A 75 -6.39 -4.63 -2.46
CA PHE A 75 -6.85 -3.28 -2.22
C PHE A 75 -6.27 -2.78 -0.91
N MET A 76 -5.60 -1.63 -0.93
CA MET A 76 -4.84 -1.20 0.23
C MET A 76 -5.14 0.23 0.64
N GLN A 77 -5.19 0.41 1.96
CA GLN A 77 -5.09 1.70 2.60
C GLN A 77 -3.76 1.80 3.32
N LEU A 78 -3.03 2.89 3.13
CA LEU A 78 -1.75 3.17 3.77
C LEU A 78 -1.90 4.18 4.90
N LYS A 79 -1.32 3.87 6.07
CA LYS A 79 -1.35 4.75 7.25
C LYS A 79 0.05 4.87 7.84
N SER A 80 0.73 5.97 7.55
CA SER A 80 2.13 6.20 7.97
C SER A 80 2.28 6.84 9.36
N LYS A 81 1.23 6.89 10.16
CA LYS A 81 1.29 7.56 11.48
C LYS A 81 2.07 6.76 12.50
N VAL A 82 3.09 7.38 13.02
CA VAL A 82 4.19 6.80 13.78
C VAL A 82 3.90 6.62 15.27
N SER A 83 2.88 7.24 15.84
CA SER A 83 2.87 7.47 17.31
C SER A 83 1.74 6.79 18.08
N HIS A 84 0.90 5.99 17.46
CA HIS A 84 -0.25 5.42 18.18
C HIS A 84 -0.39 3.92 17.92
N THR A 85 -0.64 3.20 19.00
CA THR A 85 -1.10 1.82 18.98
C THR A 85 -2.57 1.80 18.54
N ILE A 86 -2.91 0.99 17.56
CA ILE A 86 -4.30 0.77 17.15
C ILE A 86 -5.02 0.02 18.27
N SER A 87 -6.07 0.64 18.81
CA SER A 87 -6.86 0.06 19.87
C SER A 87 -8.13 -0.62 19.37
N MET A 88 -8.66 -1.55 20.16
CA MET A 88 -9.97 -2.14 19.92
C MET A 88 -11.05 -1.04 19.80
N GLN A 89 -10.98 0.00 20.62
CA GLN A 89 -11.94 1.10 20.60
C GLN A 89 -11.92 1.83 19.23
N GLN A 90 -10.74 2.05 18.64
CA GLN A 90 -10.61 2.69 17.32
C GLN A 90 -11.20 1.81 16.21
N LEU A 91 -11.01 0.50 16.28
CA LEU A 91 -11.59 -0.45 15.32
C LEU A 91 -13.12 -0.49 15.41
N LEU A 92 -13.68 -0.43 16.62
CA LEU A 92 -15.11 -0.46 16.87
C LEU A 92 -15.82 0.87 16.70
N ALA A 93 -15.09 1.97 16.58
CA ALA A 93 -15.66 3.30 16.37
C ALA A 93 -16.39 3.37 15.01
N ASN A 94 -17.48 4.14 14.94
CA ASN A 94 -18.19 4.36 13.67
C ASN A 94 -17.39 5.24 12.71
N GLU A 95 -16.56 6.11 13.25
CA GLU A 95 -15.71 7.03 12.50
C GLU A 95 -14.25 6.93 12.95
N GLY A 96 -13.35 7.45 12.13
CA GLY A 96 -11.93 7.46 12.43
C GLY A 96 -11.11 6.71 11.39
N GLN A 97 -9.80 6.79 11.53
CA GLN A 97 -8.86 6.26 10.53
C GLN A 97 -8.79 4.74 10.47
N PHE A 98 -9.22 4.05 11.53
CA PHE A 98 -9.20 2.60 11.67
C PHE A 98 -10.60 2.01 11.90
N SER A 99 -11.66 2.77 11.61
CA SER A 99 -13.05 2.30 11.75
C SER A 99 -13.34 1.14 10.80
N LEU A 100 -13.64 -0.04 11.35
CA LEU A 100 -14.01 -1.22 10.56
C LEU A 100 -15.32 -1.01 9.79
N SER A 101 -16.25 -0.20 10.32
CA SER A 101 -17.49 0.13 9.62
C SER A 101 -17.22 0.87 8.30
N LYS A 102 -16.29 1.82 8.28
CA LYS A 102 -15.90 2.55 7.05
C LYS A 102 -15.20 1.64 6.03
N PHE A 103 -14.32 0.77 6.49
CA PHE A 103 -13.66 -0.20 5.62
C PHE A 103 -14.65 -1.21 5.06
N TYR A 104 -15.64 -1.61 5.84
CA TYR A 104 -16.72 -2.46 5.36
C TYR A 104 -17.54 -1.76 4.26
N GLU A 105 -17.90 -0.49 4.42
CA GLU A 105 -18.58 0.28 3.37
C GLU A 105 -17.77 0.33 2.07
N SER A 106 -16.46 0.46 2.19
CA SER A 106 -15.54 0.44 1.05
C SER A 106 -15.46 -0.94 0.39
N TYR A 107 -15.46 -2.02 1.19
CA TYR A 107 -15.55 -3.39 0.71
C TYR A 107 -16.82 -3.62 -0.14
N ILE A 108 -17.99 -3.18 0.33
CA ILE A 108 -19.26 -3.33 -0.41
C ILE A 108 -19.20 -2.55 -1.75
N LYS A 109 -18.68 -1.33 -1.76
CA LYS A 109 -18.52 -0.54 -3.00
C LYS A 109 -17.60 -1.23 -4.02
N ILE A 110 -16.54 -1.89 -3.54
CA ILE A 110 -15.63 -2.64 -4.41
C ILE A 110 -16.30 -3.92 -4.91
N GLU A 111 -17.05 -4.63 -4.06
CA GLU A 111 -17.79 -5.83 -4.45
C GLU A 111 -18.82 -5.53 -5.56
N GLU A 112 -19.54 -4.41 -5.45
CA GLU A 112 -20.45 -3.96 -6.49
C GLU A 112 -19.77 -3.79 -7.84
N LYS A 113 -18.51 -3.34 -7.87
CA LYS A 113 -17.72 -3.19 -9.12
C LYS A 113 -17.37 -4.51 -9.80
N PHE A 114 -17.21 -5.59 -9.05
CA PHE A 114 -17.07 -6.92 -9.66
C PHE A 114 -18.36 -7.38 -10.35
N ASN A 115 -19.49 -6.93 -9.84
CA ASN A 115 -20.81 -7.35 -10.31
C ASN A 115 -21.40 -6.43 -11.40
N CYS A 116 -20.84 -5.23 -11.59
CA CYS A 116 -21.41 -4.22 -12.51
C CYS A 116 -20.55 -4.03 -13.76
N SER A 117 -21.24 -3.90 -14.90
CA SER A 117 -20.64 -3.54 -16.20
C SER A 117 -20.49 -2.02 -16.40
N GLY A 118 -20.28 -1.24 -15.31
CA GLY A 118 -20.28 0.21 -15.31
C GLY A 118 -18.98 0.87 -15.79
N GLU A 119 -18.97 2.21 -15.88
CA GLU A 119 -17.77 3.00 -16.17
C GLU A 119 -16.74 2.87 -15.04
N GLY A 120 -15.49 2.58 -15.39
CA GLY A 120 -14.37 2.51 -14.45
C GLY A 120 -13.39 1.38 -14.77
N ILE A 121 -12.47 1.08 -13.84
CA ILE A 121 -11.59 -0.08 -13.95
C ILE A 121 -12.45 -1.32 -13.78
N LYS A 122 -12.65 -2.07 -14.89
CA LYS A 122 -13.32 -3.36 -14.84
C LYS A 122 -12.43 -4.33 -14.07
N LEU A 123 -12.93 -4.82 -12.94
CA LEU A 123 -12.30 -5.90 -12.19
C LEU A 123 -12.72 -7.22 -12.82
N GLU A 124 -11.75 -8.05 -13.16
CA GLU A 124 -11.97 -9.38 -13.73
C GLU A 124 -11.73 -10.44 -12.66
N GLY A 125 -12.60 -11.42 -12.56
CA GLY A 125 -12.50 -12.48 -11.56
C GLY A 125 -13.54 -12.34 -10.45
N SER A 126 -13.23 -12.83 -9.25
CA SER A 126 -14.12 -12.81 -8.10
C SER A 126 -13.53 -11.99 -6.96
N ILE A 127 -14.38 -11.33 -6.20
CA ILE A 127 -13.96 -10.70 -4.93
C ILE A 127 -13.43 -11.76 -3.95
N ASP A 128 -13.77 -13.03 -4.14
CA ASP A 128 -13.29 -14.15 -3.32
C ASP A 128 -11.77 -14.33 -3.40
N GLU A 129 -11.17 -13.87 -4.49
CA GLU A 129 -9.73 -13.88 -4.74
C GLU A 129 -9.10 -12.52 -4.40
N SER A 130 -9.73 -11.74 -3.51
CA SER A 130 -9.26 -10.40 -3.13
C SER A 130 -8.83 -10.34 -1.68
N LEU A 131 -7.79 -9.53 -1.41
CA LEU A 131 -7.36 -9.13 -0.07
C LEU A 131 -7.56 -7.64 0.13
N PHE A 132 -8.01 -7.28 1.31
CA PHE A 132 -8.17 -5.90 1.77
C PHE A 132 -7.15 -5.64 2.85
N ILE A 133 -6.23 -4.71 2.64
CA ILE A 133 -5.08 -4.52 3.52
C ILE A 133 -5.04 -3.09 4.06
N ILE A 134 -4.99 -2.98 5.38
CA ILE A 134 -4.59 -1.76 6.06
C ILE A 134 -3.10 -1.92 6.39
N TYR A 135 -2.25 -1.16 5.73
CA TYR A 135 -0.81 -1.20 5.93
C TYR A 135 -0.37 -0.01 6.78
N THR A 136 0.26 -0.26 7.93
CA THR A 136 0.56 0.81 8.87
C THR A 136 1.89 0.62 9.61
N THR A 137 2.52 1.75 9.95
CA THR A 137 3.69 1.79 10.83
C THR A 137 3.30 1.70 12.32
N ALA A 138 2.03 1.92 12.66
CA ALA A 138 1.53 1.78 14.03
C ALA A 138 1.57 0.32 14.49
N ASP A 139 1.74 0.12 15.80
CA ASP A 139 1.52 -1.19 16.44
C ASP A 139 0.02 -1.40 16.72
N VAL A 140 -0.35 -2.57 17.18
CA VAL A 140 -1.70 -2.88 17.67
C VAL A 140 -1.67 -3.24 19.15
N GLU A 141 -2.78 -2.97 19.87
CA GLU A 141 -2.91 -3.39 21.27
C GLU A 141 -2.64 -4.90 21.43
N GLN A 142 -2.02 -5.28 22.54
CA GLN A 142 -1.67 -6.67 22.81
C GLN A 142 -2.86 -7.62 22.69
N ARG A 143 -4.05 -7.19 23.14
CA ARG A 143 -5.29 -8.00 23.07
C ARG A 143 -5.82 -8.22 21.65
N LEU A 144 -5.31 -7.49 20.65
CA LEU A 144 -5.63 -7.67 19.23
C LEU A 144 -4.67 -8.63 18.54
N LYS A 145 -3.50 -8.89 19.12
CA LYS A 145 -2.49 -9.76 18.52
C LYS A 145 -2.99 -11.19 18.53
N SER A 146 -3.27 -11.72 17.34
CA SER A 146 -3.63 -13.13 17.15
C SER A 146 -2.41 -14.02 17.44
N TYR A 147 -2.65 -15.17 18.07
CA TYR A 147 -1.63 -16.19 18.31
C TYR A 147 -1.63 -17.27 17.23
N ASN A 148 -2.58 -17.22 16.30
CA ASN A 148 -2.67 -18.17 15.21
C ASN A 148 -1.75 -17.77 14.06
N LEU A 149 -1.12 -18.78 13.43
CA LEU A 149 -0.35 -18.58 12.21
C LEU A 149 -1.31 -18.14 11.09
N ILE A 150 -1.03 -16.94 10.56
CA ILE A 150 -1.80 -16.35 9.48
C ILE A 150 -1.11 -16.71 8.16
N ASP A 151 -1.83 -17.38 7.27
CA ASP A 151 -1.35 -17.53 5.89
C ASP A 151 -1.47 -16.18 5.16
N PHE A 152 -0.33 -15.59 4.89
CA PHE A 152 -0.19 -14.34 4.15
C PHE A 152 0.70 -14.48 2.91
N SER A 153 0.95 -15.72 2.49
CA SER A 153 1.86 -16.05 1.38
C SER A 153 1.53 -15.29 0.10
N GLN A 154 0.24 -15.08 -0.18
CA GLN A 154 -0.23 -14.33 -1.36
C GLN A 154 0.21 -12.87 -1.39
N ALA A 155 0.43 -12.25 -0.23
CA ALA A 155 0.80 -10.83 -0.13
C ALA A 155 2.07 -10.60 0.69
N GLU A 156 2.85 -11.65 0.97
CA GLU A 156 4.10 -11.57 1.74
C GLU A 156 5.08 -10.54 1.14
N PHE A 157 5.06 -10.39 -0.19
CA PHE A 157 5.89 -9.40 -0.88
C PHE A 157 5.59 -7.94 -0.50
N LEU A 158 4.49 -7.67 0.20
CA LEU A 158 4.18 -6.34 0.73
C LEU A 158 4.88 -6.04 2.06
N MET A 159 5.32 -7.07 2.79
CA MET A 159 5.85 -6.92 4.14
C MET A 159 7.24 -6.26 4.15
N THR A 160 7.42 -5.33 5.09
CA THR A 160 8.71 -4.65 5.34
C THR A 160 9.25 -4.90 6.75
N GLY A 161 8.79 -5.95 7.38
CA GLY A 161 8.95 -6.29 8.79
C GLY A 161 7.57 -6.36 9.45
N GLY A 162 7.50 -6.16 10.75
CA GLY A 162 6.24 -6.15 11.48
C GLY A 162 5.47 -7.47 11.40
N SER A 163 4.17 -7.40 11.60
CA SER A 163 3.28 -8.56 11.66
C SER A 163 1.96 -8.30 10.94
N VAL A 164 1.15 -9.34 10.79
CA VAL A 164 -0.17 -9.29 10.20
C VAL A 164 -1.22 -9.69 11.24
N LEU A 165 -2.27 -8.90 11.35
CA LEU A 165 -3.47 -9.22 12.12
C LEU A 165 -4.56 -9.66 11.15
N GLN A 166 -5.15 -10.80 11.42
CA GLN A 166 -6.40 -11.27 10.83
C GLN A 166 -7.41 -11.45 11.97
N PHE A 167 -8.64 -11.06 11.72
CA PHE A 167 -9.69 -11.24 12.73
C PHE A 167 -10.21 -12.67 12.71
N ASN A 168 -10.35 -13.20 13.92
CA ASN A 168 -10.94 -14.50 14.22
C ASN A 168 -12.07 -14.28 15.23
N GLU A 169 -13.20 -14.93 15.03
CA GLU A 169 -14.40 -14.76 15.87
C GLU A 169 -14.17 -15.18 17.32
N GLU A 170 -13.39 -16.23 17.54
CA GLU A 170 -13.07 -16.74 18.88
C GLU A 170 -12.16 -15.78 19.67
N GLU A 171 -11.18 -15.17 18.98
CA GLU A 171 -10.21 -14.26 19.58
C GLU A 171 -10.72 -12.81 19.65
N HIS A 172 -11.60 -12.41 18.71
CA HIS A 172 -12.07 -11.03 18.54
C HIS A 172 -13.61 -10.94 18.50
N PRO A 173 -14.36 -11.54 19.47
CA PRO A 173 -15.83 -11.62 19.40
C PRO A 173 -16.49 -10.23 19.31
N ALA A 174 -15.96 -9.21 19.99
CA ALA A 174 -16.51 -7.86 19.96
C ALA A 174 -16.51 -7.23 18.55
N ILE A 175 -15.57 -7.63 17.68
CA ILE A 175 -15.51 -7.14 16.28
C ILE A 175 -16.64 -7.78 15.46
N TYR A 176 -16.85 -9.07 15.63
CA TYR A 176 -17.93 -9.80 14.94
C TYR A 176 -19.30 -9.33 15.44
N GLU A 177 -19.47 -9.13 16.73
CA GLU A 177 -20.69 -8.56 17.32
C GLU A 177 -21.00 -7.17 16.79
N LYS A 178 -19.97 -6.30 16.67
CA LYS A 178 -20.13 -4.94 16.12
C LYS A 178 -20.68 -4.94 14.69
N LEU A 179 -20.26 -5.88 13.86
CA LEU A 179 -20.60 -5.95 12.45
C LEU A 179 -21.73 -6.97 12.13
N GLN A 180 -22.25 -7.72 13.11
CA GLN A 180 -23.15 -8.85 12.90
C GLN A 180 -24.43 -8.52 12.10
N ASN A 181 -24.91 -7.27 12.18
CA ASN A 181 -26.10 -6.83 11.46
C ASN A 181 -25.82 -6.41 10.01
N LEU A 182 -24.54 -6.40 9.60
CA LEU A 182 -24.13 -6.04 8.25
C LEU A 182 -24.03 -7.32 7.40
N PRO A 183 -24.61 -7.34 6.18
CA PRO A 183 -24.49 -8.48 5.29
C PRO A 183 -23.03 -8.77 4.96
N LYS A 184 -22.66 -10.05 4.79
CA LYS A 184 -21.28 -10.45 4.38
C LYS A 184 -20.15 -9.97 5.30
N HIS A 185 -20.43 -9.60 6.56
CA HIS A 185 -19.39 -9.14 7.48
C HIS A 185 -18.31 -10.22 7.74
N ARG A 186 -18.68 -11.51 7.74
CA ARG A 186 -17.73 -12.62 7.91
C ARG A 186 -16.79 -12.74 6.72
N GLU A 187 -17.29 -12.59 5.50
CA GLU A 187 -16.51 -12.59 4.27
C GLU A 187 -15.55 -11.40 4.25
N PHE A 188 -16.02 -10.21 4.61
CA PHE A 188 -15.17 -9.04 4.75
C PHE A 188 -14.04 -9.27 5.74
N LEU A 189 -14.34 -9.69 6.98
CA LEU A 189 -13.34 -9.91 8.02
C LEU A 189 -12.36 -11.05 7.66
N SER A 190 -12.82 -12.08 6.95
CA SER A 190 -11.94 -13.16 6.49
C SER A 190 -10.89 -12.69 5.47
N ARG A 191 -11.17 -11.61 4.72
CA ARG A 191 -10.29 -11.03 3.68
C ARG A 191 -9.50 -9.83 4.16
N LEU A 192 -9.90 -9.22 5.27
CA LEU A 192 -9.22 -8.06 5.83
C LEU A 192 -7.94 -8.48 6.56
N ARG A 193 -6.87 -7.74 6.30
CA ARG A 193 -5.59 -7.86 7.00
C ARG A 193 -5.13 -6.49 7.48
N ILE A 194 -4.60 -6.42 8.68
CA ILE A 194 -3.88 -5.24 9.16
C ILE A 194 -2.41 -5.60 9.26
N CYS A 195 -1.60 -5.09 8.35
CA CYS A 195 -0.15 -5.19 8.38
C CYS A 195 0.37 -4.07 9.28
N TYR A 196 0.73 -4.39 10.52
CA TYR A 196 1.12 -3.44 11.56
C TYR A 196 2.61 -3.49 11.88
N SER A 197 3.14 -2.48 12.56
CA SER A 197 4.56 -2.32 12.88
C SER A 197 5.45 -2.42 11.64
N GLN A 198 4.95 -1.98 10.50
CA GLN A 198 5.69 -2.00 9.23
C GLN A 198 6.75 -0.91 9.19
N ALA A 199 7.73 -1.04 8.31
CA ALA A 199 8.77 -0.04 8.15
C ALA A 199 8.18 1.32 7.76
N GLY A 200 8.65 2.37 8.44
CA GLY A 200 8.42 3.74 8.03
C GLY A 200 9.27 4.12 6.80
N GLU A 201 9.22 5.40 6.42
CA GLU A 201 9.83 5.92 5.21
C GLU A 201 11.31 5.51 5.03
N MET A 202 12.15 5.73 6.03
CA MET A 202 13.58 5.35 5.96
C MET A 202 13.81 3.84 5.86
N GLY A 203 12.94 3.04 6.49
CA GLY A 203 12.99 1.58 6.36
C GLY A 203 12.61 1.15 4.95
N MET A 204 11.61 1.77 4.37
CA MET A 204 11.16 1.52 3.01
C MET A 204 12.26 1.83 1.99
N ASP A 205 13.00 2.93 2.17
CA ASP A 205 14.14 3.28 1.31
C ASP A 205 15.19 2.16 1.28
N ARG A 206 15.49 1.56 2.43
CA ARG A 206 16.42 0.43 2.51
C ARG A 206 15.92 -0.80 1.76
N HIS A 207 14.63 -1.10 1.86
CA HIS A 207 14.02 -2.21 1.10
C HIS A 207 14.06 -1.94 -0.40
N ILE A 208 13.69 -0.74 -0.85
CA ILE A 208 13.72 -0.40 -2.28
C ILE A 208 15.16 -0.49 -2.82
N LYS A 209 16.14 0.03 -2.11
CA LYS A 209 17.56 -0.06 -2.50
C LYS A 209 18.02 -1.52 -2.64
N SER A 210 17.68 -2.37 -1.67
CA SER A 210 18.02 -3.79 -1.71
C SER A 210 17.40 -4.50 -2.92
N GLU A 211 16.13 -4.23 -3.22
CA GLU A 211 15.45 -4.80 -4.38
C GLU A 211 16.03 -4.31 -5.71
N LEU A 212 16.35 -3.00 -5.81
CA LEU A 212 17.02 -2.43 -6.98
C LEU A 212 18.40 -3.04 -7.21
N GLN A 213 19.16 -3.25 -6.14
CA GLN A 213 20.48 -3.87 -6.22
C GLN A 213 20.42 -5.26 -6.84
N GLN A 214 19.42 -6.04 -6.46
CA GLN A 214 19.21 -7.39 -7.00
C GLN A 214 18.81 -7.34 -8.48
N ILE A 215 17.78 -6.58 -8.84
CA ILE A 215 17.23 -6.61 -10.21
C ILE A 215 18.14 -5.95 -11.23
N MET A 216 18.85 -4.88 -10.84
CA MET A 216 19.73 -4.12 -11.73
C MET A 216 21.21 -4.49 -11.61
N LYS A 217 21.56 -5.39 -10.69
CA LYS A 217 22.94 -5.84 -10.41
C LYS A 217 23.88 -4.65 -10.19
N LEU A 218 23.50 -3.77 -9.26
CA LEU A 218 24.22 -2.52 -8.97
C LEU A 218 25.38 -2.76 -8.00
N SER A 219 26.47 -2.01 -8.20
CA SER A 219 27.49 -1.81 -7.18
C SER A 219 27.04 -0.80 -6.14
N ASP A 220 27.67 -0.79 -4.98
CA ASP A 220 27.35 0.17 -3.91
C ASP A 220 27.53 1.63 -4.37
N SER A 221 28.53 1.90 -5.20
CA SER A 221 28.78 3.23 -5.76
C SER A 221 27.71 3.71 -6.76
N GLU A 222 26.96 2.81 -7.36
CA GLU A 222 25.86 3.11 -8.30
C GLU A 222 24.51 3.24 -7.59
N MET A 223 24.41 2.72 -6.36
CA MET A 223 23.11 2.52 -5.68
C MET A 223 22.37 3.82 -5.43
N ASP A 224 23.00 4.82 -4.81
CA ASP A 224 22.31 6.03 -4.38
C ASP A 224 21.78 6.83 -5.56
N ILE A 225 22.56 6.95 -6.63
CA ILE A 225 22.11 7.67 -7.82
C ILE A 225 20.99 6.92 -8.54
N THR A 226 21.09 5.60 -8.59
CA THR A 226 20.04 4.76 -9.20
C THR A 226 18.73 4.88 -8.41
N TYR A 227 18.83 4.80 -7.07
CA TYR A 227 17.68 4.96 -6.19
C TYR A 227 17.01 6.32 -6.38
N MET A 228 17.78 7.42 -6.38
CA MET A 228 17.23 8.77 -6.58
C MET A 228 16.49 8.88 -7.91
N CYS A 229 17.12 8.45 -9.00
CA CYS A 229 16.50 8.47 -10.32
C CYS A 229 15.21 7.61 -10.38
N PHE A 230 15.25 6.44 -9.77
CA PHE A 230 14.08 5.55 -9.73
C PHE A 230 12.92 6.16 -8.93
N ILE A 231 13.19 6.70 -7.76
CA ILE A 231 12.18 7.36 -6.92
C ILE A 231 11.57 8.58 -7.61
N ASP A 232 12.36 9.39 -8.30
CA ASP A 232 11.84 10.53 -9.07
C ASP A 232 10.89 10.06 -10.18
N ILE A 233 11.24 9.00 -10.92
CA ILE A 233 10.37 8.42 -11.94
C ILE A 233 9.08 7.86 -11.33
N MET A 234 9.17 7.20 -10.18
CA MET A 234 7.98 6.67 -9.49
C MET A 234 7.09 7.78 -8.94
N LYS A 235 7.67 8.87 -8.47
CA LYS A 235 6.94 10.07 -8.05
C LYS A 235 6.23 10.72 -9.22
N GLU A 236 6.90 10.91 -10.36
CA GLU A 236 6.29 11.41 -11.59
C GLU A 236 5.11 10.52 -12.00
N TRP A 237 5.30 9.20 -12.02
CA TRP A 237 4.22 8.27 -12.32
C TRP A 237 3.04 8.41 -11.35
N TRP A 238 3.30 8.46 -10.05
CA TRP A 238 2.27 8.57 -9.02
C TRP A 238 1.43 9.85 -9.14
N GLN A 239 2.03 10.95 -9.61
CA GLN A 239 1.35 12.22 -9.83
C GLN A 239 0.40 12.21 -11.05
N HIS A 240 0.55 11.25 -11.95
CA HIS A 240 -0.28 11.13 -13.14
C HIS A 240 -1.45 10.16 -12.90
N GLU A 241 -2.62 10.68 -12.52
CA GLU A 241 -3.85 9.95 -12.14
C GLU A 241 -4.35 8.86 -13.10
N LYS A 242 -3.78 8.73 -14.29
CA LYS A 242 -4.28 7.85 -15.36
C LYS A 242 -3.39 6.65 -15.66
N PHE A 243 -2.27 6.49 -14.98
CA PHE A 243 -1.33 5.43 -15.33
C PHE A 243 -1.46 4.22 -14.42
N VAL A 244 -1.84 3.11 -15.03
CA VAL A 244 -1.68 1.77 -14.45
C VAL A 244 -0.32 1.24 -14.92
N LEU A 245 0.61 1.00 -14.01
CA LEU A 245 1.83 0.27 -14.33
C LEU A 245 1.45 -1.19 -14.60
N LYS A 246 1.83 -1.67 -15.78
CA LYS A 246 1.64 -3.06 -16.18
C LYS A 246 2.99 -3.71 -16.35
N ASP A 247 3.08 -4.99 -16.00
CA ASP A 247 4.24 -5.80 -16.34
C ASP A 247 4.39 -5.99 -17.85
N THR A 248 3.30 -5.86 -18.60
CA THR A 248 3.29 -6.05 -20.04
C THR A 248 4.10 -4.98 -20.77
N ASN A 249 5.20 -5.39 -21.31
CA ASN A 249 6.00 -4.99 -22.50
C ASN A 249 5.75 -3.66 -23.24
N SER A 250 4.98 -2.72 -22.72
CA SER A 250 5.06 -1.35 -23.20
C SER A 250 6.38 -0.75 -22.69
N ARG A 251 7.44 -1.05 -23.43
CA ARG A 251 8.83 -0.67 -23.13
C ARG A 251 8.97 0.82 -22.78
N GLU A 252 8.07 1.67 -23.26
CA GLU A 252 8.12 3.11 -23.08
C GLU A 252 7.85 3.61 -21.66
N ASN A 253 7.07 2.88 -20.85
CA ASN A 253 6.64 3.33 -19.51
C ASN A 253 7.19 2.49 -18.35
N ASP A 254 8.16 1.59 -18.59
CA ASP A 254 8.78 0.82 -17.51
C ASP A 254 9.74 1.70 -16.68
N PRO A 255 9.46 1.94 -15.38
CA PRO A 255 10.31 2.75 -14.51
C PRO A 255 11.76 2.28 -14.42
N LEU A 256 12.01 0.97 -14.39
CA LEU A 256 13.38 0.43 -14.34
C LEU A 256 14.15 0.72 -15.62
N ARG A 257 13.50 0.63 -16.78
CA ARG A 257 14.12 0.98 -18.05
C ARG A 257 14.45 2.47 -18.11
N LYS A 258 13.49 3.34 -17.78
CA LYS A 258 13.72 4.80 -17.73
C LYS A 258 14.87 5.14 -16.78
N THR A 259 14.94 4.45 -15.63
CA THR A 259 16.05 4.60 -14.70
C THR A 259 17.37 4.19 -15.36
N SER A 260 17.43 3.02 -15.99
CA SER A 260 18.64 2.54 -16.70
C SER A 260 19.11 3.51 -17.77
N GLU A 261 18.19 4.09 -18.54
CA GLU A 261 18.50 5.08 -19.58
C GLU A 261 19.06 6.37 -18.98
N LYS A 262 18.48 6.88 -17.89
CA LYS A 262 18.96 8.09 -17.20
C LYS A 262 20.37 7.91 -16.59
N ILE A 263 20.65 6.75 -15.98
CA ILE A 263 21.93 6.51 -15.28
C ILE A 263 23.02 5.94 -16.19
N GLY A 264 22.69 5.46 -17.39
CA GLY A 264 23.64 4.82 -18.29
C GLY A 264 24.94 5.59 -18.51
N PRO A 265 24.89 6.88 -18.88
CA PRO A 265 26.08 7.72 -19.02
C PRO A 265 26.90 7.87 -17.74
N ILE A 266 26.23 7.95 -16.59
CA ILE A 266 26.86 8.13 -15.27
C ILE A 266 27.56 6.82 -14.84
N ARG A 267 26.91 5.67 -15.07
CA ARG A 267 27.50 4.34 -14.77
C ARG A 267 28.81 4.12 -15.54
N SER A 268 28.84 4.49 -16.82
CA SER A 268 30.07 4.39 -17.63
C SER A 268 31.19 5.21 -16.99
N SER A 269 30.93 6.45 -16.60
CA SER A 269 31.92 7.31 -15.95
C SER A 269 32.39 6.82 -14.57
N ILE A 270 31.54 6.15 -13.81
CA ILE A 270 31.91 5.56 -12.50
C ILE A 270 32.81 4.33 -12.69
N ARG A 271 32.57 3.52 -13.71
CA ARG A 271 33.34 2.28 -13.99
C ARG A 271 34.71 2.52 -14.61
N GLU A 272 34.92 3.69 -15.21
CA GLU A 272 36.19 4.10 -15.81
C GLU A 272 37.18 4.69 -14.78
N LYS A 273 36.77 4.92 -13.56
CA LYS A 273 37.59 5.37 -12.42
C LYS A 273 37.92 4.22 -11.48
#